data_58dc321f42809d48eb2924976bab406b
#
_entry.id   58dc321f42809d48eb2924976bab406b
#
_cell.length_a   1.000
_cell.length_b   1.000
_cell.length_c   1.000
_cell.angle_alpha   90.00
_cell.angle_beta   90.00
_cell.angle_gamma   90.00
#
_symmetry.space_group_name_H-M   'P 1'
#
loop_
_entity.id
_entity.type
_entity.pdbx_description
1 polymer ?
#
loop_
_entity_poly.entity_id
_entity_poly.type
_entity_poly.pdbx_seq_one_letter_code
_entity_poly.pdbx_strand_id
1 'polypeptide(L)'
;STYANAPAPHSALFDNAPALVRRMKSLRVLVICRPDQLPPDTLEGLSEKEIYACKTEWDVFTTLRASGHEVQGLGLQFDLSPLRDAVDAFKPDIVFNLLDQFHGDTLYCQHVASFLELLKVPYTGCGPRGQMLSQGKDLSKKIMKYHNIPTPAFVVVPIGRRAKRPKRLKFPLIVKSVTEDASAGISQNSVVDTDEKLEERVAFIHDRLGTAAIVEQYIDGREIYVGVLGNDRLTALPIWELKFTALAAGALPIATEHVKHNVEYQKKRGVIDGLAEDLTPALTNKIRDMVKRCCRVLEIDGYARIDLRLDAKGTP
;
A
#
# COMPACT_ATOMS: atom_id res chain seq x y z
N SER A 1 -24.84 -15.75 9.66
CA SER A 1 -25.69 -14.56 9.48
C SER A 1 -25.28 -13.42 10.41
N THR A 2 -24.10 -12.80 10.20
CA THR A 2 -23.63 -11.67 11.02
C THR A 2 -22.86 -10.64 10.19
N TYR A 3 -23.00 -10.63 8.87
CA TYR A 3 -22.54 -9.53 8.03
C TYR A 3 -23.60 -8.47 7.71
N ALA A 4 -24.76 -8.54 8.41
CA ALA A 4 -25.86 -7.58 8.22
C ALA A 4 -25.64 -6.20 8.90
N ASN A 5 -24.49 -5.99 9.57
CA ASN A 5 -24.17 -4.71 10.24
C ASN A 5 -22.73 -4.24 9.97
N ALA A 6 -22.15 -4.53 8.82
CA ALA A 6 -21.15 -3.63 8.28
C ALA A 6 -21.88 -2.30 7.98
N PRO A 7 -21.38 -1.13 8.43
CA PRO A 7 -21.99 0.13 8.01
C PRO A 7 -22.00 0.12 6.47
N ALA A 8 -23.16 0.44 5.90
CA ALA A 8 -23.30 0.58 4.46
C ALA A 8 -22.14 1.40 3.93
N PRO A 9 -21.58 1.06 2.76
CA PRO A 9 -20.50 1.85 2.17
C PRO A 9 -20.96 3.30 2.20
N HIS A 10 -20.07 4.19 2.63
CA HIS A 10 -20.31 5.60 2.92
C HIS A 10 -21.09 6.36 1.81
N SER A 11 -22.32 5.98 1.55
CA SER A 11 -23.28 6.76 0.75
C SER A 11 -23.53 8.12 1.38
N ALA A 12 -23.48 8.22 2.70
CA ALA A 12 -23.71 9.46 3.44
C ALA A 12 -22.68 10.58 3.14
N LEU A 13 -21.52 10.28 2.58
CA LEU A 13 -20.57 11.31 2.12
C LEU A 13 -20.93 11.88 0.74
N PHE A 14 -21.79 11.21 -0.02
CA PHE A 14 -22.22 11.63 -1.35
C PHE A 14 -23.64 12.20 -1.36
N ASP A 15 -24.46 11.94 -0.35
CA ASP A 15 -25.85 12.41 -0.27
C ASP A 15 -25.99 13.93 -0.04
N ASN A 16 -24.90 14.63 0.30
CA ASN A 16 -24.85 16.10 0.43
C ASN A 16 -23.93 16.78 -0.60
N ALA A 17 -23.56 16.12 -1.68
CA ALA A 17 -22.90 16.80 -2.79
C ALA A 17 -23.95 17.72 -3.45
N PRO A 18 -23.70 19.06 -3.52
CA PRO A 18 -24.61 19.94 -4.24
C PRO A 18 -24.73 19.47 -5.68
N ALA A 19 -25.89 19.62 -6.29
CA ALA A 19 -26.31 19.18 -7.62
C ALA A 19 -25.49 19.75 -8.82
N LEU A 20 -24.20 19.86 -8.68
CA LEU A 20 -23.19 20.15 -9.70
C LEU A 20 -22.45 18.86 -10.09
N VAL A 21 -23.18 17.74 -10.22
CA VAL A 21 -22.72 16.64 -11.06
C VAL A 21 -22.83 17.15 -12.50
N ARG A 22 -21.83 17.90 -12.98
CA ARG A 22 -21.56 18.00 -14.41
C ARG A 22 -21.71 16.58 -14.94
N ARG A 23 -22.59 16.38 -15.93
CA ARG A 23 -22.72 15.12 -16.64
C ARG A 23 -21.32 14.71 -17.08
N MET A 24 -20.67 13.84 -16.32
CA MET A 24 -19.32 13.37 -16.62
C MET A 24 -19.38 12.69 -17.98
N LYS A 25 -18.47 12.99 -18.87
CA LYS A 25 -18.35 12.32 -20.16
C LYS A 25 -18.13 10.82 -19.85
N SER A 26 -18.94 9.97 -20.48
CA SER A 26 -18.67 8.54 -20.46
C SER A 26 -17.29 8.27 -21.04
N LEU A 27 -16.49 7.49 -20.35
CA LEU A 27 -15.16 7.07 -20.76
C LEU A 27 -15.15 5.58 -21.08
N ARG A 28 -14.25 5.19 -21.97
CA ARG A 28 -13.87 3.79 -22.21
C ARG A 28 -12.70 3.47 -21.28
N VAL A 29 -12.95 2.63 -20.29
CA VAL A 29 -11.99 2.29 -19.24
C VAL A 29 -11.55 0.84 -19.38
N LEU A 30 -10.27 0.61 -19.67
CA LEU A 30 -9.67 -0.72 -19.63
C LEU A 30 -9.12 -0.97 -18.23
N VAL A 31 -9.68 -1.89 -17.48
CA VAL A 31 -9.18 -2.27 -16.15
C VAL A 31 -8.21 -3.43 -16.29
N ILE A 32 -6.97 -3.25 -15.84
CA ILE A 32 -5.96 -4.31 -15.84
C ILE A 32 -5.69 -4.80 -14.41
N CYS A 33 -5.67 -6.10 -14.24
CA CYS A 33 -5.37 -6.78 -12.98
C CYS A 33 -4.75 -8.15 -13.27
N ARG A 34 -4.45 -8.93 -12.25
CA ARG A 34 -4.08 -10.33 -12.47
C ARG A 34 -5.26 -11.15 -12.99
N PRO A 35 -5.02 -12.25 -13.75
CA PRO A 35 -6.11 -13.09 -14.28
C PRO A 35 -6.99 -13.70 -13.18
N ASP A 36 -6.39 -14.07 -12.03
CA ASP A 36 -7.09 -14.66 -10.89
C ASP A 36 -7.89 -13.63 -10.07
N GLN A 37 -7.70 -12.34 -10.32
CA GLN A 37 -8.44 -11.24 -9.71
C GLN A 37 -9.54 -10.67 -10.60
N LEU A 38 -9.61 -11.08 -11.88
CA LEU A 38 -10.70 -10.64 -12.75
C LEU A 38 -12.05 -11.03 -12.13
N PRO A 39 -12.93 -10.06 -11.83
CA PRO A 39 -14.17 -10.37 -11.16
C PRO A 39 -15.12 -11.07 -12.13
N PRO A 40 -15.92 -12.03 -11.65
CA PRO A 40 -17.00 -12.62 -12.44
C PRO A 40 -18.14 -11.61 -12.68
N ASP A 41 -19.08 -11.97 -13.54
CA ASP A 41 -20.24 -11.10 -13.81
C ASP A 41 -21.20 -10.97 -12.62
N THR A 42 -21.19 -11.92 -11.68
CA THR A 42 -21.97 -11.92 -10.45
C THR A 42 -21.20 -12.56 -9.30
N LEU A 43 -21.44 -12.10 -8.08
CA LEU A 43 -20.90 -12.71 -6.87
C LEU A 43 -21.79 -13.82 -6.29
N GLU A 44 -22.96 -14.07 -6.91
CA GLU A 44 -23.87 -15.11 -6.44
C GLU A 44 -23.22 -16.50 -6.54
N GLY A 45 -23.31 -17.25 -5.45
CA GLY A 45 -22.77 -18.61 -5.37
C GLY A 45 -21.28 -18.71 -5.02
N LEU A 46 -20.58 -17.58 -4.92
CA LEU A 46 -19.18 -17.56 -4.46
C LEU A 46 -19.07 -17.67 -2.93
N SER A 47 -18.04 -18.34 -2.46
CA SER A 47 -17.66 -18.33 -1.05
C SER A 47 -17.11 -16.96 -0.60
N GLU A 48 -17.15 -16.67 0.71
CA GLU A 48 -16.57 -15.44 1.27
C GLU A 48 -15.09 -15.26 0.88
N LYS A 49 -14.34 -16.36 0.77
CA LYS A 49 -12.93 -16.34 0.38
C LYS A 49 -12.75 -15.93 -1.08
N GLU A 50 -13.59 -16.42 -1.98
CA GLU A 50 -13.56 -16.07 -3.41
C GLU A 50 -13.98 -14.62 -3.62
N ILE A 51 -15.02 -14.17 -2.93
CA ILE A 51 -15.44 -12.76 -2.94
C ILE A 51 -14.31 -11.86 -2.44
N TYR A 52 -13.66 -12.23 -1.34
CA TYR A 52 -12.55 -11.45 -0.79
C TYR A 52 -11.37 -11.36 -1.77
N ALA A 53 -11.09 -12.41 -2.53
CA ALA A 53 -9.98 -12.47 -3.47
C ALA A 53 -10.11 -11.49 -4.65
N CYS A 54 -11.33 -11.15 -5.08
CA CYS A 54 -11.58 -10.22 -6.19
C CYS A 54 -12.34 -8.95 -5.78
N LYS A 55 -12.47 -8.70 -4.48
CA LYS A 55 -13.32 -7.62 -3.96
C LYS A 55 -12.94 -6.24 -4.48
N THR A 56 -11.65 -5.93 -4.50
CA THR A 56 -11.15 -4.62 -4.95
C THR A 56 -11.50 -4.40 -6.42
N GLU A 57 -11.24 -5.40 -7.25
CA GLU A 57 -11.53 -5.35 -8.67
C GLU A 57 -13.02 -5.26 -8.92
N TRP A 58 -13.82 -6.09 -8.22
CA TRP A 58 -15.28 -6.03 -8.28
C TRP A 58 -15.82 -4.64 -7.95
N ASP A 59 -15.37 -4.06 -6.83
CA ASP A 59 -15.81 -2.73 -6.40
C ASP A 59 -15.44 -1.65 -7.45
N VAL A 60 -14.27 -1.75 -8.08
CA VAL A 60 -13.85 -0.83 -9.16
C VAL A 60 -14.72 -1.01 -10.40
N PHE A 61 -14.91 -2.25 -10.89
CA PHE A 61 -15.71 -2.53 -12.08
C PHE A 61 -17.15 -2.05 -11.91
N THR A 62 -17.78 -2.39 -10.79
CA THR A 62 -19.18 -2.04 -10.53
C THR A 62 -19.35 -0.53 -10.35
N THR A 63 -18.41 0.14 -9.68
CA THR A 63 -18.45 1.59 -9.49
C THR A 63 -18.27 2.34 -10.82
N LEU A 64 -17.32 1.91 -11.66
CA LEU A 64 -17.09 2.53 -12.96
C LEU A 64 -18.31 2.35 -13.89
N ARG A 65 -18.89 1.16 -13.92
CA ARG A 65 -20.12 0.88 -14.70
C ARG A 65 -21.30 1.69 -14.19
N ALA A 66 -21.50 1.75 -12.86
CA ALA A 66 -22.56 2.55 -12.23
C ALA A 66 -22.39 4.06 -12.49
N SER A 67 -21.14 4.52 -12.67
CA SER A 67 -20.82 5.89 -13.06
C SER A 67 -21.03 6.20 -14.54
N GLY A 68 -21.49 5.21 -15.35
CA GLY A 68 -21.82 5.36 -16.76
C GLY A 68 -20.63 5.22 -17.71
N HIS A 69 -19.54 4.60 -17.28
CA HIS A 69 -18.40 4.30 -18.13
C HIS A 69 -18.55 2.95 -18.85
N GLU A 70 -17.97 2.84 -20.04
CA GLU A 70 -17.79 1.57 -20.75
C GLU A 70 -16.54 0.87 -20.19
N VAL A 71 -16.68 -0.31 -19.59
CA VAL A 71 -15.61 -0.96 -18.83
C VAL A 71 -15.30 -2.34 -19.40
N GLN A 72 -14.04 -2.53 -19.80
CA GLN A 72 -13.49 -3.82 -20.21
C GLN A 72 -12.40 -4.25 -19.24
N GLY A 73 -12.34 -5.55 -18.89
CA GLY A 73 -11.29 -6.14 -18.05
C GLY A 73 -10.23 -6.85 -18.87
N LEU A 74 -8.98 -6.81 -18.39
CA LEU A 74 -7.88 -7.58 -18.95
C LEU A 74 -7.01 -8.16 -17.84
N GLY A 75 -6.87 -9.49 -17.82
CA GLY A 75 -5.91 -10.17 -16.95
C GLY A 75 -4.51 -10.18 -17.57
N LEU A 76 -3.52 -9.72 -16.82
CA LEU A 76 -2.10 -9.73 -17.23
C LEU A 76 -1.26 -10.52 -16.25
N GLN A 77 -0.35 -11.38 -16.75
CA GLN A 77 0.50 -12.20 -15.88
C GLN A 77 1.94 -12.31 -16.38
N PHE A 78 2.18 -12.71 -17.63
CA PHE A 78 3.51 -13.03 -18.16
C PHE A 78 3.83 -12.36 -19.49
N ASP A 79 2.85 -11.80 -20.20
CA ASP A 79 3.01 -11.23 -21.54
C ASP A 79 2.30 -9.87 -21.62
N LEU A 80 2.94 -8.92 -22.30
CA LEU A 80 2.39 -7.58 -22.54
C LEU A 80 1.68 -7.45 -23.88
N SER A 81 1.80 -8.45 -24.78
CA SER A 81 1.10 -8.42 -26.07
C SER A 81 -0.42 -8.27 -25.93
N PRO A 82 -1.11 -8.99 -24.99
CA PRO A 82 -2.54 -8.81 -24.78
C PRO A 82 -2.92 -7.37 -24.38
N LEU A 83 -2.04 -6.66 -23.67
CA LEU A 83 -2.30 -5.26 -23.32
C LEU A 83 -2.26 -4.35 -24.53
N ARG A 84 -1.29 -4.55 -25.43
CA ARG A 84 -1.25 -3.82 -26.70
C ARG A 84 -2.49 -4.08 -27.55
N ASP A 85 -2.83 -5.35 -27.72
CA ASP A 85 -3.97 -5.76 -28.53
C ASP A 85 -5.29 -5.19 -27.97
N ALA A 86 -5.46 -5.21 -26.64
CA ALA A 86 -6.63 -4.62 -26.00
C ALA A 86 -6.68 -3.09 -26.16
N VAL A 87 -5.56 -2.40 -26.06
CA VAL A 87 -5.48 -0.94 -26.29
C VAL A 87 -5.82 -0.61 -27.74
N ASP A 88 -5.30 -1.37 -28.70
CA ASP A 88 -5.55 -1.15 -30.13
C ASP A 88 -7.00 -1.45 -30.52
N ALA A 89 -7.60 -2.50 -29.98
CA ALA A 89 -8.98 -2.92 -30.28
C ALA A 89 -10.01 -2.07 -29.53
N PHE A 90 -9.85 -1.92 -28.23
CA PHE A 90 -10.81 -1.21 -27.37
C PHE A 90 -10.63 0.30 -27.41
N LYS A 91 -9.44 0.82 -27.70
CA LYS A 91 -9.08 2.26 -27.71
C LYS A 91 -9.54 2.98 -26.45
N PRO A 92 -9.07 2.57 -25.27
CA PRO A 92 -9.51 3.14 -24.00
C PRO A 92 -9.13 4.63 -23.91
N ASP A 93 -10.01 5.43 -23.29
CA ASP A 93 -9.68 6.79 -22.88
C ASP A 93 -8.68 6.79 -21.71
N ILE A 94 -8.72 5.74 -20.86
CA ILE A 94 -7.83 5.54 -19.73
C ILE A 94 -7.73 4.05 -19.38
N VAL A 95 -6.55 3.63 -18.90
CA VAL A 95 -6.35 2.32 -18.29
C VAL A 95 -6.43 2.46 -16.76
N PHE A 96 -7.35 1.74 -16.12
CA PHE A 96 -7.38 1.64 -14.66
C PHE A 96 -6.46 0.49 -14.23
N ASN A 97 -5.30 0.86 -13.68
CA ASN A 97 -4.25 -0.09 -13.34
C ASN A 97 -4.40 -0.61 -11.90
N LEU A 98 -4.84 -1.86 -11.74
CA LEU A 98 -4.92 -2.58 -10.46
C LEU A 98 -3.86 -3.69 -10.36
N LEU A 99 -2.91 -3.75 -11.30
CA LEU A 99 -1.92 -4.81 -11.31
C LEU A 99 -0.94 -4.64 -10.13
N ASP A 100 -0.89 -5.61 -9.26
CA ASP A 100 -0.08 -5.64 -8.04
C ASP A 100 1.24 -6.43 -8.20
N GLN A 101 1.35 -7.25 -9.24
CA GLN A 101 2.55 -7.99 -9.63
C GLN A 101 2.52 -8.37 -11.11
N PHE A 102 3.69 -8.53 -11.72
CA PHE A 102 3.84 -9.05 -13.07
C PHE A 102 4.96 -10.09 -13.07
N HIS A 103 4.79 -11.24 -13.72
CA HIS A 103 5.67 -12.42 -13.58
C HIS A 103 5.82 -12.92 -12.14
N GLY A 104 4.85 -12.69 -11.26
CA GLY A 104 4.94 -13.05 -9.86
C GLY A 104 5.87 -12.14 -9.03
N ASP A 105 6.30 -11.00 -9.59
CA ASP A 105 7.19 -10.05 -8.94
C ASP A 105 6.54 -8.66 -8.89
N THR A 106 6.42 -8.11 -7.69
CA THR A 106 5.86 -6.77 -7.46
C THR A 106 6.74 -5.66 -8.07
N LEU A 107 8.05 -5.88 -8.14
CA LEU A 107 8.99 -4.93 -8.75
C LEU A 107 8.75 -4.76 -10.26
N TYR A 108 8.08 -5.70 -10.90
CA TYR A 108 7.83 -5.64 -12.34
C TYR A 108 6.60 -4.82 -12.72
N CYS A 109 5.79 -4.37 -11.76
CA CYS A 109 4.65 -3.48 -12.02
C CYS A 109 5.05 -2.20 -12.75
N GLN A 110 6.22 -1.65 -12.41
CA GLN A 110 6.77 -0.47 -13.09
C GLN A 110 6.98 -0.67 -14.61
N HIS A 111 7.28 -1.90 -15.05
CA HIS A 111 7.47 -2.21 -16.47
C HIS A 111 6.14 -2.15 -17.22
N VAL A 112 5.03 -2.54 -16.56
CA VAL A 112 3.69 -2.40 -17.13
C VAL A 112 3.31 -0.93 -17.26
N ALA A 113 3.57 -0.12 -16.24
CA ALA A 113 3.38 1.32 -16.31
C ALA A 113 4.24 1.97 -17.40
N SER A 114 5.53 1.57 -17.52
CA SER A 114 6.41 2.02 -18.61
C SER A 114 5.86 1.63 -19.98
N PHE A 115 5.28 0.45 -20.12
CA PHE A 115 4.69 0.01 -21.38
C PHE A 115 3.45 0.82 -21.75
N LEU A 116 2.61 1.19 -20.77
CA LEU A 116 1.48 2.10 -20.98
C LEU A 116 1.94 3.48 -21.45
N GLU A 117 3.04 4.00 -20.91
CA GLU A 117 3.65 5.25 -21.40
C GLU A 117 4.13 5.15 -22.85
N LEU A 118 4.76 4.01 -23.22
CA LEU A 118 5.16 3.76 -24.61
C LEU A 118 3.95 3.66 -25.56
N LEU A 119 2.83 3.10 -25.10
CA LEU A 119 1.56 3.07 -25.84
C LEU A 119 0.85 4.42 -25.87
N LYS A 120 1.33 5.40 -25.09
CA LYS A 120 0.76 6.76 -24.99
C LYS A 120 -0.72 6.75 -24.57
N VAL A 121 -1.12 5.80 -23.74
CA VAL A 121 -2.46 5.72 -23.17
C VAL A 121 -2.43 6.23 -21.72
N PRO A 122 -3.34 7.13 -21.30
CA PRO A 122 -3.45 7.53 -19.91
C PRO A 122 -3.76 6.33 -18.99
N TYR A 123 -3.23 6.35 -17.77
CA TYR A 123 -3.50 5.30 -16.79
C TYR A 123 -3.59 5.86 -15.37
N THR A 124 -4.22 5.09 -14.46
CA THR A 124 -4.30 5.43 -13.05
C THR A 124 -3.12 4.85 -12.27
N GLY A 125 -2.80 5.47 -11.14
CA GLY A 125 -1.71 5.06 -10.27
C GLY A 125 -0.43 5.83 -10.55
N CYS A 126 0.64 5.40 -9.90
CA CYS A 126 1.93 6.04 -9.96
C CYS A 126 2.69 5.69 -11.24
N GLY A 127 3.41 6.65 -11.79
CA GLY A 127 4.33 6.44 -12.91
C GLY A 127 5.50 5.52 -12.57
N PRO A 128 6.21 4.99 -13.58
CA PRO A 128 7.24 3.96 -13.38
C PRO A 128 8.41 4.44 -12.52
N ARG A 129 8.79 5.69 -12.59
CA ARG A 129 9.88 6.24 -11.76
C ARG A 129 9.51 6.28 -10.29
N GLY A 130 8.30 6.77 -9.97
CA GLY A 130 7.81 6.79 -8.60
C GLY A 130 7.66 5.39 -8.03
N GLN A 131 7.15 4.44 -8.82
CA GLN A 131 7.09 3.03 -8.42
C GLN A 131 8.49 2.49 -8.10
N MET A 132 9.47 2.65 -8.99
CA MET A 132 10.83 2.18 -8.79
C MET A 132 11.50 2.80 -7.55
N LEU A 133 11.31 4.09 -7.32
CA LEU A 133 11.92 4.79 -6.18
C LEU A 133 11.26 4.48 -4.84
N SER A 134 9.97 4.09 -4.84
CA SER A 134 9.20 3.81 -3.62
C SER A 134 9.20 2.34 -3.22
N GLN A 135 9.30 1.40 -4.16
CA GLN A 135 9.23 -0.04 -3.88
C GLN A 135 10.41 -0.54 -3.04
N GLY A 136 11.63 -0.07 -3.30
CA GLY A 136 12.80 -0.40 -2.49
C GLY A 136 12.85 0.40 -1.20
N LYS A 137 12.59 -0.22 -0.04
CA LYS A 137 12.60 0.47 1.27
C LYS A 137 13.94 1.13 1.58
N ASP A 138 15.04 0.55 1.14
CA ASP A 138 16.37 1.11 1.35
C ASP A 138 16.62 2.33 0.45
N LEU A 139 16.22 2.26 -0.83
CA LEU A 139 16.39 3.35 -1.78
C LEU A 139 15.52 4.55 -1.39
N SER A 140 14.25 4.33 -1.13
CA SER A 140 13.33 5.38 -0.70
C SER A 140 13.82 6.09 0.57
N LYS A 141 14.31 5.34 1.57
CA LYS A 141 14.88 5.91 2.81
C LYS A 141 16.18 6.69 2.58
N LYS A 142 17.05 6.26 1.68
CA LYS A 142 18.27 7.00 1.31
C LYS A 142 17.92 8.35 0.69
N ILE A 143 16.93 8.38 -0.23
CA ILE A 143 16.44 9.60 -0.86
C ILE A 143 15.79 10.51 0.18
N MET A 144 14.86 9.98 1.00
CA MET A 144 14.22 10.76 2.06
C MET A 144 15.23 11.36 3.02
N LYS A 145 16.26 10.58 3.42
CA LYS A 145 17.33 11.07 4.30
C LYS A 145 18.14 12.21 3.68
N TYR A 146 18.49 12.11 2.39
CA TYR A 146 19.17 13.16 1.66
C TYR A 146 18.36 14.48 1.68
N HIS A 147 17.05 14.37 1.57
CA HIS A 147 16.13 15.52 1.60
C HIS A 147 15.69 15.93 3.00
N ASN A 148 16.33 15.45 4.08
CA ASN A 148 16.01 15.73 5.48
C ASN A 148 14.53 15.43 5.82
N ILE A 149 13.99 14.35 5.26
CA ILE A 149 12.70 13.80 5.66
C ILE A 149 12.97 12.74 6.75
N PRO A 150 12.32 12.83 7.92
CA PRO A 150 12.55 11.89 9.01
C PRO A 150 12.27 10.45 8.55
N THR A 151 13.17 9.55 8.88
CA THR A 151 13.03 8.10 8.68
C THR A 151 13.84 7.38 9.74
N PRO A 152 13.39 6.22 10.25
CA PRO A 152 14.15 5.44 11.20
C PRO A 152 15.57 5.15 10.71
N ALA A 153 16.54 5.22 11.59
CA ALA A 153 17.90 4.81 11.25
C ALA A 153 17.90 3.33 10.85
N PHE A 154 18.67 2.97 9.82
CA PHE A 154 18.64 1.62 9.27
C PHE A 154 19.99 1.15 8.73
N VAL A 155 20.09 -0.14 8.51
CA VAL A 155 21.15 -0.82 7.74
C VAL A 155 20.51 -1.91 6.89
N VAL A 156 21.09 -2.15 5.72
CA VAL A 156 20.70 -3.27 4.84
C VAL A 156 21.69 -4.40 5.02
N VAL A 157 21.17 -5.60 5.15
CA VAL A 157 21.97 -6.85 5.19
C VAL A 157 21.66 -7.61 3.90
N PRO A 158 22.63 -7.64 2.95
CA PRO A 158 22.47 -8.37 1.70
C PRO A 158 22.30 -9.88 1.93
N ILE A 159 21.64 -10.57 1.00
CA ILE A 159 21.48 -12.03 1.05
C ILE A 159 22.85 -12.71 1.27
N GLY A 160 22.89 -13.71 2.15
CA GLY A 160 24.10 -14.47 2.47
C GLY A 160 25.09 -13.73 3.38
N ARG A 161 24.79 -12.52 3.83
CA ARG A 161 25.63 -11.81 4.80
C ARG A 161 25.04 -11.94 6.21
N ARG A 162 25.94 -12.12 7.20
CA ARG A 162 25.52 -12.09 8.62
C ARG A 162 25.15 -10.67 9.03
N ALA A 163 24.16 -10.56 9.89
CA ALA A 163 23.78 -9.29 10.48
C ALA A 163 24.90 -8.76 11.38
N LYS A 164 25.39 -7.55 11.11
CA LYS A 164 26.27 -6.81 11.99
C LYS A 164 25.59 -5.50 12.37
N ARG A 165 25.18 -5.40 13.62
CA ARG A 165 24.51 -4.22 14.12
C ARG A 165 25.52 -3.07 14.31
N PRO A 166 25.38 -1.95 13.59
CA PRO A 166 26.18 -0.76 13.88
C PRO A 166 25.89 -0.24 15.27
N LYS A 167 26.87 0.27 16.00
CA LYS A 167 26.73 0.83 17.36
C LYS A 167 25.68 1.94 17.47
N ARG A 168 25.39 2.65 16.37
CA ARG A 168 24.37 3.70 16.30
C ARG A 168 22.93 3.17 16.33
N LEU A 169 22.70 1.91 15.94
CA LEU A 169 21.39 1.25 16.02
C LEU A 169 21.26 0.58 17.38
N LYS A 170 20.30 1.04 18.17
CA LYS A 170 20.02 0.53 19.52
C LYS A 170 18.74 -0.31 19.50
N PHE A 171 18.69 -1.33 20.32
CA PHE A 171 17.48 -2.11 20.51
C PHE A 171 16.36 -1.30 21.17
N PRO A 172 15.07 -1.60 20.87
CA PRO A 172 14.61 -2.64 19.95
C PRO A 172 14.77 -2.22 18.48
N LEU A 173 14.97 -3.23 17.60
CA LEU A 173 15.06 -3.05 16.16
C LEU A 173 13.95 -3.85 15.47
N ILE A 174 13.50 -3.40 14.30
CA ILE A 174 12.58 -4.15 13.46
C ILE A 174 13.29 -4.61 12.18
N VAL A 175 13.10 -5.89 11.83
CA VAL A 175 13.69 -6.50 10.64
C VAL A 175 12.60 -6.81 9.62
N LYS A 176 12.79 -6.36 8.39
CA LYS A 176 11.82 -6.49 7.28
C LYS A 176 12.52 -6.90 6.00
N SER A 177 11.77 -7.39 5.02
CA SER A 177 12.26 -7.46 3.64
C SER A 177 12.48 -6.05 3.06
N VAL A 178 13.50 -5.90 2.22
CA VAL A 178 13.75 -4.63 1.49
C VAL A 178 12.67 -4.37 0.45
N THR A 179 12.20 -5.40 -0.26
CA THR A 179 11.33 -5.28 -1.44
C THR A 179 9.89 -5.73 -1.23
N GLU A 180 9.65 -6.67 -0.30
CA GLU A 180 8.30 -7.18 -0.06
C GLU A 180 7.42 -6.17 0.66
N ASP A 181 6.18 -6.01 0.18
CA ASP A 181 5.17 -5.11 0.74
C ASP A 181 4.07 -5.86 1.52
N ALA A 182 2.98 -5.20 1.83
CA ALA A 182 1.80 -5.73 2.52
C ALA A 182 2.08 -6.46 3.85
N SER A 183 3.19 -6.14 4.53
CA SER A 183 3.65 -6.80 5.76
C SER A 183 4.07 -8.26 5.58
N ALA A 184 4.42 -8.68 4.34
CA ALA A 184 4.91 -10.03 4.09
C ALA A 184 6.05 -10.40 5.05
N GLY A 185 5.88 -11.53 5.75
CA GLY A 185 6.82 -12.00 6.76
C GLY A 185 6.93 -11.14 8.02
N ILE A 186 6.13 -10.08 8.22
CA ILE A 186 6.14 -9.30 9.46
C ILE A 186 5.29 -9.99 10.53
N SER A 187 5.92 -10.26 11.66
CA SER A 187 5.29 -10.85 12.85
C SER A 187 5.79 -10.15 14.11
N GLN A 188 5.32 -10.54 15.28
CA GLN A 188 5.86 -10.05 16.56
C GLN A 188 7.38 -10.31 16.67
N ASN A 189 7.88 -11.42 16.12
CA ASN A 189 9.30 -11.76 16.08
C ASN A 189 10.12 -10.87 15.13
N SER A 190 9.49 -9.99 14.36
CA SER A 190 10.22 -9.02 13.53
C SER A 190 10.85 -7.90 14.35
N VAL A 191 10.37 -7.66 15.57
CA VAL A 191 11.00 -6.74 16.51
C VAL A 191 11.91 -7.56 17.42
N VAL A 192 13.18 -7.18 17.43
CA VAL A 192 14.27 -7.91 18.13
C VAL A 192 14.96 -7.02 19.13
N ASP A 193 15.46 -7.61 20.21
CA ASP A 193 16.06 -6.95 21.36
C ASP A 193 17.48 -7.45 21.70
N THR A 194 17.98 -8.48 20.96
CA THR A 194 19.33 -9.02 21.09
C THR A 194 19.98 -9.24 19.71
N ASP A 195 21.32 -9.34 19.70
CA ASP A 195 22.06 -9.60 18.47
C ASP A 195 21.78 -11.03 17.91
N GLU A 196 21.53 -12.01 18.78
CA GLU A 196 21.15 -13.38 18.38
C GLU A 196 19.81 -13.40 17.65
N LYS A 197 18.77 -12.78 18.24
CA LYS A 197 17.45 -12.65 17.58
C LYS A 197 17.53 -11.87 16.28
N LEU A 198 18.42 -10.87 16.20
CA LEU A 198 18.67 -10.11 14.99
C LEU A 198 19.23 -11.02 13.89
N GLU A 199 20.24 -11.85 14.19
CA GLU A 199 20.81 -12.81 13.23
C GLU A 199 19.75 -13.81 12.75
N GLU A 200 19.00 -14.41 13.69
CA GLU A 200 17.92 -15.37 13.36
C GLU A 200 16.86 -14.72 12.45
N ARG A 201 16.46 -13.48 12.76
CA ARG A 201 15.43 -12.80 12.00
C ARG A 201 15.90 -12.40 10.60
N VAL A 202 17.15 -11.97 10.44
CA VAL A 202 17.76 -11.70 9.14
C VAL A 202 17.86 -12.98 8.30
N ALA A 203 18.29 -14.09 8.90
CA ALA A 203 18.32 -15.39 8.23
C ALA A 203 16.93 -15.81 7.73
N PHE A 204 15.91 -15.64 8.57
CA PHE A 204 14.52 -15.91 8.17
C PHE A 204 14.10 -15.12 6.91
N ILE A 205 14.43 -13.81 6.83
CA ILE A 205 14.11 -12.98 5.65
C ILE A 205 14.84 -13.51 4.41
N HIS A 206 16.13 -13.83 4.55
CA HIS A 206 16.93 -14.36 3.45
C HIS A 206 16.40 -15.71 2.92
N ASP A 207 16.10 -16.63 3.84
CA ASP A 207 15.75 -18.02 3.49
C ASP A 207 14.29 -18.14 3.01
N ARG A 208 13.38 -17.38 3.62
CA ARG A 208 11.93 -17.52 3.36
C ARG A 208 11.42 -16.58 2.29
N LEU A 209 11.97 -15.38 2.21
CA LEU A 209 11.51 -14.37 1.26
C LEU A 209 12.49 -14.17 0.10
N GLY A 210 13.71 -14.72 0.18
CA GLY A 210 14.70 -14.61 -0.88
C GLY A 210 15.18 -13.18 -1.14
N THR A 211 15.05 -12.27 -0.17
CA THR A 211 15.36 -10.84 -0.33
C THR A 211 16.42 -10.40 0.66
N ALA A 212 17.07 -9.26 0.39
CA ALA A 212 17.88 -8.58 1.41
C ALA A 212 16.99 -8.14 2.58
N ALA A 213 17.57 -8.11 3.78
CA ALA A 213 16.89 -7.62 4.97
C ALA A 213 17.24 -6.16 5.26
N ILE A 214 16.24 -5.36 5.63
CA ILE A 214 16.44 -4.03 6.23
C ILE A 214 16.20 -4.12 7.73
N VAL A 215 17.18 -3.65 8.50
CA VAL A 215 17.15 -3.57 9.96
C VAL A 215 16.98 -2.12 10.34
N GLU A 216 15.90 -1.78 11.01
CA GLU A 216 15.52 -0.42 11.32
C GLU A 216 15.38 -0.21 12.82
N GLN A 217 15.65 1.01 13.29
CA GLN A 217 15.23 1.41 14.63
C GLN A 217 13.71 1.23 14.76
N TYR A 218 13.28 0.43 15.73
CA TYR A 218 11.85 0.36 16.05
C TYR A 218 11.39 1.67 16.67
N ILE A 219 10.35 2.27 16.11
CA ILE A 219 9.73 3.47 16.67
C ILE A 219 8.48 3.03 17.41
N ASP A 220 8.49 3.12 18.73
CA ASP A 220 7.29 2.90 19.53
C ASP A 220 6.37 4.11 19.42
N GLY A 221 5.08 3.84 19.15
CA GLY A 221 4.10 4.90 18.97
C GLY A 221 2.92 4.49 18.10
N ARG A 222 2.23 5.50 17.59
CA ARG A 222 0.99 5.36 16.79
C ARG A 222 1.33 4.99 15.35
N GLU A 223 0.55 4.11 14.75
CA GLU A 223 0.67 3.76 13.34
C GLU A 223 -0.32 4.58 12.51
N ILE A 224 0.23 5.44 11.66
CA ILE A 224 -0.51 6.46 10.92
C ILE A 224 -0.42 6.19 9.42
N TYR A 225 -1.54 6.37 8.72
CA TYR A 225 -1.64 6.24 7.27
C TYR A 225 -2.17 7.52 6.66
N VAL A 226 -1.54 7.99 5.60
CA VAL A 226 -1.99 9.18 4.87
C VAL A 226 -2.02 8.89 3.38
N GLY A 227 -3.22 8.90 2.81
CA GLY A 227 -3.40 8.90 1.37
C GLY A 227 -2.98 10.24 0.77
N VAL A 228 -2.33 10.19 -0.38
CA VAL A 228 -2.00 11.37 -1.18
C VAL A 228 -2.53 11.16 -2.59
N LEU A 229 -3.20 12.17 -3.12
CA LEU A 229 -3.79 12.15 -4.46
C LEU A 229 -3.30 13.35 -5.27
N GLY A 230 -3.00 13.15 -6.53
CA GLY A 230 -2.69 14.20 -7.51
C GLY A 230 -1.37 13.99 -8.23
N ASN A 231 -1.17 14.77 -9.27
CA ASN A 231 0.05 14.82 -10.07
C ASN A 231 0.86 16.07 -9.72
N ASP A 232 0.61 17.20 -10.38
CA ASP A 232 1.28 18.48 -10.09
C ASP A 232 0.85 19.06 -8.72
N ARG A 233 -0.45 18.96 -8.42
CA ARG A 233 -1.02 19.40 -7.14
C ARG A 233 -1.35 18.18 -6.29
N LEU A 234 -0.58 17.99 -5.23
CA LEU A 234 -0.80 16.90 -4.28
C LEU A 234 -1.77 17.32 -3.18
N THR A 235 -2.79 16.48 -2.97
CA THR A 235 -3.76 16.60 -1.87
C THR A 235 -3.51 15.47 -0.88
N ALA A 236 -3.18 15.81 0.38
CA ALA A 236 -3.15 14.84 1.46
C ALA A 236 -4.57 14.63 1.97
N LEU A 237 -5.02 13.39 1.95
CA LEU A 237 -6.31 12.95 2.44
C LEU A 237 -6.36 12.98 3.98
N PRO A 238 -7.51 12.75 4.61
CA PRO A 238 -7.60 12.63 6.05
C PRO A 238 -6.61 11.61 6.61
N ILE A 239 -6.04 11.93 7.77
CA ILE A 239 -5.05 11.07 8.44
C ILE A 239 -5.78 9.94 9.14
N TRP A 240 -5.38 8.70 8.85
CA TRP A 240 -5.90 7.49 9.45
C TRP A 240 -4.93 6.89 10.44
N GLU A 241 -5.45 6.15 11.40
CA GLU A 241 -4.67 5.47 12.43
C GLU A 241 -5.14 4.03 12.57
N LEU A 242 -4.18 3.11 12.72
CA LEU A 242 -4.42 1.75 13.13
C LEU A 242 -4.27 1.64 14.65
N LYS A 243 -5.37 1.35 15.35
CA LYS A 243 -5.43 1.22 16.81
C LYS A 243 -5.59 -0.24 17.21
N PHE A 244 -5.00 -0.59 18.35
CA PHE A 244 -5.12 -1.90 18.97
C PHE A 244 -5.73 -1.74 20.37
N THR A 245 -6.97 -2.22 20.57
CA THR A 245 -7.68 -2.05 21.85
C THR A 245 -7.58 -3.26 22.77
N ALA A 246 -7.14 -4.42 22.27
CA ALA A 246 -7.06 -5.68 23.01
C ALA A 246 -5.75 -6.44 22.70
N LEU A 247 -4.60 -5.76 22.81
CA LEU A 247 -3.29 -6.41 22.69
C LEU A 247 -3.07 -7.40 23.85
N ALA A 248 -2.46 -8.57 23.55
CA ALA A 248 -2.01 -9.46 24.59
C ALA A 248 -0.85 -8.81 25.38
N ALA A 249 -0.68 -9.21 26.62
CA ALA A 249 0.44 -8.74 27.44
C ALA A 249 1.78 -8.99 26.71
N GLY A 250 2.60 -7.94 26.59
CA GLY A 250 3.89 -7.98 25.91
C GLY A 250 3.84 -7.94 24.36
N ALA A 251 2.65 -7.95 23.74
CA ALA A 251 2.55 -7.78 22.30
C ALA A 251 2.73 -6.33 21.89
N LEU A 252 3.43 -6.11 20.77
CA LEU A 252 3.69 -4.80 20.22
C LEU A 252 2.58 -4.37 19.24
N PRO A 253 2.21 -3.07 19.20
CA PRO A 253 1.22 -2.53 18.29
C PRO A 253 1.82 -2.35 16.88
N ILE A 254 1.99 -3.46 16.16
CA ILE A 254 2.53 -3.48 14.78
C ILE A 254 1.56 -4.14 13.82
N ALA A 255 1.47 -3.58 12.61
CA ALA A 255 0.68 -4.13 11.51
C ALA A 255 1.38 -5.37 10.93
N THR A 256 1.19 -6.52 11.60
CA THR A 256 1.70 -7.82 11.11
C THR A 256 0.89 -8.31 9.92
N GLU A 257 1.41 -9.33 9.23
CA GLU A 257 0.70 -10.02 8.15
C GLU A 257 -0.69 -10.52 8.63
N HIS A 258 -0.78 -11.10 9.82
CA HIS A 258 -2.06 -11.52 10.42
C HIS A 258 -3.01 -10.36 10.71
N VAL A 259 -2.49 -9.20 11.11
CA VAL A 259 -3.31 -7.98 11.30
C VAL A 259 -3.93 -7.52 9.99
N LYS A 260 -3.24 -7.68 8.86
CA LYS A 260 -3.75 -7.24 7.55
C LYS A 260 -4.71 -8.23 6.88
N HIS A 261 -4.51 -9.52 7.07
CA HIS A 261 -5.17 -10.55 6.27
C HIS A 261 -6.07 -11.53 7.06
N ASN A 262 -6.15 -11.40 8.40
CA ASN A 262 -6.95 -12.33 9.22
C ASN A 262 -8.00 -11.57 10.04
N VAL A 263 -9.25 -11.60 9.58
CA VAL A 263 -10.39 -10.90 10.21
C VAL A 263 -10.65 -11.38 11.65
N GLU A 264 -10.51 -12.68 11.92
CA GLU A 264 -10.68 -13.23 13.27
C GLU A 264 -9.58 -12.72 14.22
N TYR A 265 -8.35 -12.67 13.71
CA TYR A 265 -7.23 -12.09 14.46
C TYR A 265 -7.45 -10.60 14.74
N GLN A 266 -7.94 -9.83 13.76
CA GLN A 266 -8.29 -8.41 13.95
C GLN A 266 -9.32 -8.25 15.06
N LYS A 267 -10.42 -9.01 15.00
CA LYS A 267 -11.47 -8.98 16.04
C LYS A 267 -10.91 -9.35 17.42
N LYS A 268 -10.11 -10.42 17.52
CA LYS A 268 -9.49 -10.88 18.78
C LYS A 268 -8.53 -9.86 19.39
N ARG A 269 -7.84 -9.05 18.56
CA ARG A 269 -6.87 -8.04 18.99
C ARG A 269 -7.47 -6.64 19.09
N GLY A 270 -8.76 -6.49 18.80
CA GLY A 270 -9.42 -5.19 18.80
C GLY A 270 -8.74 -4.22 17.85
N VAL A 271 -8.41 -4.70 16.64
CA VAL A 271 -7.80 -3.87 15.60
C VAL A 271 -8.89 -2.98 15.01
N ILE A 272 -8.69 -1.68 15.10
CA ILE A 272 -9.61 -0.67 14.59
C ILE A 272 -8.80 0.29 13.72
N ASP A 273 -9.27 0.51 12.51
CA ASP A 273 -8.78 1.57 11.65
C ASP A 273 -9.82 2.69 11.55
N GLY A 274 -9.34 3.93 11.59
CA GLY A 274 -10.23 5.09 11.58
C GLY A 274 -9.46 6.40 11.48
N LEU A 275 -10.19 7.50 11.51
CA LEU A 275 -9.56 8.82 11.55
C LEU A 275 -8.69 8.96 12.80
N ALA A 276 -7.47 9.49 12.61
CA ALA A 276 -6.59 9.78 13.72
C ALA A 276 -7.17 10.90 14.59
N GLU A 277 -7.39 10.59 15.86
CA GLU A 277 -7.89 11.53 16.87
C GLU A 277 -6.73 12.22 17.60
N ASP A 278 -7.03 13.32 18.29
CA ASP A 278 -6.09 14.03 19.17
C ASP A 278 -4.80 14.54 18.48
N LEU A 279 -4.90 14.84 17.18
CA LEU A 279 -3.85 15.54 16.45
C LEU A 279 -4.08 17.05 16.52
N THR A 280 -3.09 17.78 17.03
CA THR A 280 -3.15 19.24 16.96
C THR A 280 -3.13 19.74 15.51
N PRO A 281 -3.72 20.91 15.19
CA PRO A 281 -3.65 21.47 13.83
C PRO A 281 -2.22 21.61 13.32
N ALA A 282 -1.27 21.98 14.16
CA ALA A 282 0.13 22.10 13.81
C ALA A 282 0.74 20.75 13.41
N LEU A 283 0.47 19.68 14.19
CA LEU A 283 0.95 18.33 13.88
C LEU A 283 0.29 17.78 12.61
N THR A 284 -1.01 18.00 12.44
CA THR A 284 -1.76 17.63 11.23
C THR A 284 -1.14 18.25 9.98
N ASN A 285 -0.85 19.54 10.02
CA ASN A 285 -0.21 20.24 8.89
C ASN A 285 1.22 19.72 8.66
N LYS A 286 2.01 19.51 9.72
CA LYS A 286 3.35 18.94 9.62
C LYS A 286 3.35 17.58 8.93
N ILE A 287 2.42 16.67 9.31
CA ILE A 287 2.28 15.36 8.68
C ILE A 287 1.89 15.51 7.21
N ARG A 288 0.87 16.32 6.90
CA ARG A 288 0.42 16.56 5.52
C ARG A 288 1.51 17.12 4.62
N ASP A 289 2.30 18.07 5.11
CA ASP A 289 3.40 18.65 4.33
C ASP A 289 4.54 17.64 4.15
N MET A 290 4.83 16.84 5.17
CA MET A 290 5.85 15.80 5.10
C MET A 290 5.49 14.74 4.07
N VAL A 291 4.26 14.21 4.05
CA VAL A 291 3.85 13.17 3.08
C VAL A 291 3.85 13.69 1.65
N LYS A 292 3.46 14.95 1.42
CA LYS A 292 3.59 15.58 0.10
C LYS A 292 5.05 15.74 -0.33
N ARG A 293 5.95 16.06 0.62
CA ARG A 293 7.39 16.09 0.34
C ARG A 293 7.92 14.71 -0.01
N CYS A 294 7.49 13.65 0.71
CA CYS A 294 7.84 12.27 0.37
C CYS A 294 7.45 11.96 -1.09
N CYS A 295 6.21 12.25 -1.48
CA CYS A 295 5.77 12.01 -2.86
C CYS A 295 6.63 12.78 -3.87
N ARG A 296 6.94 14.07 -3.62
CA ARG A 296 7.75 14.86 -4.56
C ARG A 296 9.17 14.33 -4.73
N VAL A 297 9.85 13.97 -3.64
CA VAL A 297 11.25 13.50 -3.71
C VAL A 297 11.37 12.08 -4.23
N LEU A 298 10.30 11.28 -4.13
CA LEU A 298 10.21 9.94 -4.69
C LEU A 298 9.52 9.91 -6.07
N GLU A 299 9.20 11.09 -6.61
CA GLU A 299 8.50 11.24 -7.91
C GLU A 299 7.19 10.43 -7.99
N ILE A 300 6.48 10.33 -6.87
CA ILE A 300 5.19 9.65 -6.78
C ILE A 300 4.10 10.62 -7.24
N ASP A 301 3.30 10.16 -8.20
CA ASP A 301 2.12 10.83 -8.74
C ASP A 301 0.88 9.91 -8.69
N GLY A 302 -0.23 10.37 -9.25
CA GLY A 302 -1.51 9.66 -9.25
C GLY A 302 -2.07 9.55 -7.84
N TYR A 303 -1.84 8.43 -7.18
CA TYR A 303 -2.21 8.23 -5.78
C TYR A 303 -1.24 7.29 -5.06
N ALA A 304 -1.04 7.55 -3.79
CA ALA A 304 -0.20 6.72 -2.93
C ALA A 304 -0.70 6.76 -1.48
N ARG A 305 -0.24 5.81 -0.67
CA ARG A 305 -0.38 5.86 0.78
C ARG A 305 1.00 5.90 1.42
N ILE A 306 1.20 6.86 2.31
CA ILE A 306 2.41 6.97 3.10
C ILE A 306 2.12 6.43 4.49
N ASP A 307 2.84 5.38 4.87
CA ASP A 307 2.75 4.75 6.17
C ASP A 307 3.85 5.33 7.08
N LEU A 308 3.52 5.75 8.28
CA LEU A 308 4.45 6.37 9.21
C LEU A 308 4.14 6.01 10.67
N ARG A 309 5.15 6.15 11.52
CA ARG A 309 5.01 6.04 12.98
C ARG A 309 5.07 7.43 13.59
N LEU A 310 4.21 7.68 14.54
CA LEU A 310 4.21 8.90 15.32
C LEU A 310 4.67 8.55 16.74
N ASP A 311 5.85 8.99 17.12
CA ASP A 311 6.41 8.71 18.45
C ASP A 311 5.64 9.41 19.58
N ALA A 312 5.95 9.08 20.82
CA ALA A 312 5.29 9.68 22.00
C ALA A 312 5.51 11.20 22.13
N LYS A 313 6.49 11.77 21.41
CA LYS A 313 6.76 13.21 21.35
C LYS A 313 6.03 13.90 20.22
N GLY A 314 5.24 13.18 19.43
CA GLY A 314 4.59 13.69 18.24
C GLY A 314 5.55 13.93 17.06
N THR A 315 6.64 13.15 16.98
CA THR A 315 7.55 13.20 15.83
C THR A 315 7.12 12.15 14.81
N PRO A 316 6.69 12.56 13.62
CA PRO A 316 6.36 11.64 12.57
C PRO A 316 7.60 11.14 11.83
#